data_eb65dc8f1c19af801b2084dbd1eeaa5d
#
_entry.id   eb65dc8f1c19af801b2084dbd1eeaa5d
#
_cell.length_a   1.000
_cell.length_b   1.000
_cell.length_c   1.000
_cell.angle_alpha   90.00
_cell.angle_beta   90.00
_cell.angle_gamma   90.00
#
_symmetry.space_group_name_H-M   'P 1'
#
loop_
_entity.id
_entity.type
_entity.pdbx_description
1 polymer ?
#
loop_
_entity_poly.entity_id
_entity_poly.type
_entity_poly.pdbx_seq_one_letter_code
_entity_poly.pdbx_strand_id
1 'polypeptide(L)'
;MNPLKGACIIGQSGGPTAVINASALGAIQSALQSEQVTRVLGAANGIEGVLKERLFDMAREDPGELELLKYTPASALGSCRYKMAAPSVDDTDYRRLLEIFRKYDVRYFFYNGGNDSMDTCNKISKFMQQSGYECRVIGIPKTIDNDLHGTDHCPGFGSAAKFIATSCMEVHQDLRVYDKGRVTIVEIMGRHAGWLAGSAALATYAGAGPDLVYLPEVPFRMEEFWQDVDRIYRQNGSCMVAVSEGVQYADGRFVAESGDRDVFGHTQLGGLGAMLAESVKRQTGAKVRSIELSLLQRCASHVASKTDIDEAYMAGKPAVEAAISGQTDKMVAFERITENGIYSCKTKLIGLGEVANVEKLVPREWINARGNGVEQPFIDYVLPLIQGETAMQKEYSLPRFAKLRKVPAKPEQR
;
A
#
# COMPACT_ATOMS: atom_id res chain seq x y z
N MET A 1 -31.04 20.94 -6.29
CA MET A 1 -30.36 20.54 -7.54
C MET A 1 -30.68 19.07 -7.77
N ASN A 2 -30.99 18.67 -8.99
CA ASN A 2 -31.15 17.24 -9.28
C ASN A 2 -29.80 16.55 -9.04
N PRO A 3 -29.80 15.36 -8.40
CA PRO A 3 -28.56 14.63 -8.19
C PRO A 3 -27.93 14.29 -9.54
N LEU A 4 -26.58 14.38 -9.59
CA LEU A 4 -25.82 14.01 -10.79
C LEU A 4 -26.07 12.53 -11.09
N LYS A 5 -26.40 12.19 -12.33
CA LYS A 5 -26.67 10.81 -12.77
C LYS A 5 -25.80 10.45 -13.95
N GLY A 6 -25.16 9.28 -13.90
CA GLY A 6 -24.30 8.80 -14.96
C GLY A 6 -23.43 7.59 -14.55
N ALA A 7 -22.56 7.15 -15.43
CA ALA A 7 -21.66 6.03 -15.17
C ALA A 7 -20.56 6.39 -14.16
N CYS A 8 -20.04 5.37 -13.46
CA CYS A 8 -18.80 5.50 -12.71
C CYS A 8 -17.68 4.65 -13.34
N ILE A 9 -16.43 5.11 -13.16
CA ILE A 9 -15.22 4.33 -13.42
C ILE A 9 -14.50 4.08 -12.10
N ILE A 10 -14.11 2.83 -11.85
CA ILE A 10 -13.27 2.43 -10.71
C ILE A 10 -11.96 1.89 -11.27
N GLY A 11 -10.83 2.51 -10.90
CA GLY A 11 -9.48 2.12 -11.31
C GLY A 11 -8.58 1.76 -10.13
N GLN A 12 -7.62 0.87 -10.36
CA GLN A 12 -6.59 0.49 -9.40
C GLN A 12 -5.21 0.91 -9.94
N SER A 13 -4.32 1.40 -9.08
CA SER A 13 -3.05 2.00 -9.50
C SER A 13 -1.90 1.75 -8.53
N GLY A 14 -0.69 1.73 -9.08
CA GLY A 14 0.55 1.58 -8.33
C GLY A 14 0.83 0.14 -7.88
N GLY A 15 1.72 -0.03 -6.90
CA GLY A 15 2.03 -1.33 -6.32
C GLY A 15 0.78 -1.96 -5.69
N PRO A 16 0.51 -3.27 -5.93
CA PRO A 16 -0.65 -3.93 -5.34
C PRO A 16 -0.46 -4.19 -3.83
N THR A 17 -1.56 -4.54 -3.15
CA THR A 17 -1.55 -4.96 -1.74
C THR A 17 -2.41 -6.22 -1.56
N ALA A 18 -2.36 -6.82 -0.39
CA ALA A 18 -3.23 -7.94 -0.03
C ALA A 18 -4.72 -7.53 0.00
N VAL A 19 -5.04 -6.24 0.16
CA VAL A 19 -6.41 -5.74 0.40
C VAL A 19 -6.91 -4.69 -0.60
N ILE A 20 -6.13 -4.35 -1.64
CA ILE A 20 -6.54 -3.36 -2.64
C ILE A 20 -7.87 -3.73 -3.31
N ASN A 21 -8.14 -5.02 -3.50
CA ASN A 21 -9.39 -5.50 -4.07
C ASN A 21 -10.57 -5.40 -3.09
N ALA A 22 -10.34 -5.46 -1.78
CA ALA A 22 -11.38 -5.21 -0.79
C ALA A 22 -11.91 -3.77 -0.90
N SER A 23 -11.02 -2.78 -1.05
CA SER A 23 -11.40 -1.38 -1.29
C SER A 23 -12.19 -1.21 -2.60
N ALA A 24 -11.72 -1.86 -3.67
CA ALA A 24 -12.42 -1.83 -4.96
C ALA A 24 -13.81 -2.49 -4.86
N LEU A 25 -13.93 -3.62 -4.16
CA LEU A 25 -15.21 -4.30 -3.91
C LEU A 25 -16.20 -3.39 -3.18
N GLY A 26 -15.77 -2.72 -2.10
CA GLY A 26 -16.61 -1.77 -1.37
C GLY A 26 -17.17 -0.66 -2.27
N ALA A 27 -16.32 -0.12 -3.16
CA ALA A 27 -16.75 0.88 -4.14
C ALA A 27 -17.68 0.29 -5.21
N ILE A 28 -17.36 -0.89 -5.76
CA ILE A 28 -18.18 -1.56 -6.78
C ILE A 28 -19.58 -1.85 -6.23
N GLN A 29 -19.68 -2.47 -5.06
CA GLN A 29 -20.97 -2.83 -4.46
C GLN A 29 -21.81 -1.60 -4.11
N SER A 30 -21.19 -0.57 -3.53
CA SER A 30 -21.88 0.68 -3.23
C SER A 30 -22.39 1.37 -4.50
N ALA A 31 -21.58 1.37 -5.57
CA ALA A 31 -21.99 1.96 -6.85
C ALA A 31 -23.10 1.17 -7.53
N LEU A 32 -23.07 -0.18 -7.50
CA LEU A 32 -24.12 -1.03 -8.07
C LEU A 32 -25.47 -0.89 -7.36
N GLN A 33 -25.47 -0.48 -6.09
CA GLN A 33 -26.69 -0.26 -5.29
C GLN A 33 -27.27 1.15 -5.44
N SER A 34 -26.55 2.07 -6.09
CA SER A 34 -26.93 3.47 -6.20
C SER A 34 -27.79 3.75 -7.42
N GLU A 35 -28.93 4.42 -7.25
CA GLU A 35 -29.80 4.87 -8.34
C GLU A 35 -29.18 6.00 -9.20
N GLN A 36 -28.18 6.71 -8.67
CA GLN A 36 -27.46 7.77 -9.36
C GLN A 36 -26.40 7.23 -10.33
N VAL A 37 -25.91 6.01 -10.06
CA VAL A 37 -24.90 5.36 -10.89
C VAL A 37 -25.58 4.48 -11.93
N THR A 38 -25.56 4.90 -13.19
CA THR A 38 -26.21 4.17 -14.27
C THR A 38 -25.46 2.92 -14.69
N ARG A 39 -24.11 2.94 -14.58
CA ARG A 39 -23.21 1.84 -14.94
C ARG A 39 -21.97 1.86 -14.07
N VAL A 40 -21.47 0.69 -13.69
CA VAL A 40 -20.24 0.54 -12.93
C VAL A 40 -19.17 -0.07 -13.82
N LEU A 41 -18.15 0.71 -14.14
CA LEU A 41 -17.10 0.34 -15.08
C LEU A 41 -15.77 0.13 -14.32
N GLY A 42 -15.16 -1.03 -14.49
CA GLY A 42 -13.82 -1.33 -14.00
C GLY A 42 -12.76 -0.98 -15.05
N ALA A 43 -11.78 -0.16 -14.72
CA ALA A 43 -10.70 0.21 -15.65
C ALA A 43 -9.61 -0.88 -15.68
N ALA A 44 -9.39 -1.48 -16.85
CA ALA A 44 -8.29 -2.43 -17.04
C ALA A 44 -6.94 -1.72 -16.97
N ASN A 45 -6.12 -2.07 -15.98
CA ASN A 45 -4.82 -1.43 -15.77
C ASN A 45 -4.89 0.09 -15.53
N GLY A 46 -5.78 0.51 -14.64
CA GLY A 46 -5.85 1.88 -14.15
C GLY A 46 -6.11 2.91 -15.24
N ILE A 47 -5.43 4.06 -15.15
CA ILE A 47 -5.65 5.18 -16.08
C ILE A 47 -5.27 4.86 -17.52
N GLU A 48 -4.26 4.02 -17.75
CA GLU A 48 -3.93 3.56 -19.10
C GLU A 48 -5.08 2.81 -19.77
N GLY A 49 -5.81 2.01 -18.99
CA GLY A 49 -6.98 1.32 -19.49
C GLY A 49 -8.11 2.26 -19.84
N VAL A 50 -8.30 3.32 -19.06
CA VAL A 50 -9.28 4.37 -19.40
C VAL A 50 -8.91 5.04 -20.71
N LEU A 51 -7.66 5.51 -20.85
CA LEU A 51 -7.17 6.16 -22.08
C LEU A 51 -7.31 5.29 -23.33
N LYS A 52 -7.19 3.98 -23.17
CA LYS A 52 -7.33 2.97 -24.24
C LYS A 52 -8.75 2.39 -24.37
N GLU A 53 -9.73 2.95 -23.65
CA GLU A 53 -11.12 2.47 -23.56
C GLU A 53 -11.25 0.98 -23.20
N ARG A 54 -10.32 0.44 -22.41
CA ARG A 54 -10.39 -0.92 -21.89
C ARG A 54 -11.14 -0.91 -20.53
N LEU A 55 -12.46 -0.94 -20.63
CA LEU A 55 -13.37 -0.90 -19.49
C LEU A 55 -14.16 -2.19 -19.39
N PHE A 56 -14.37 -2.69 -18.17
CA PHE A 56 -15.16 -3.87 -17.88
C PHE A 56 -16.51 -3.46 -17.28
N ASP A 57 -17.58 -4.13 -17.64
CA ASP A 57 -18.90 -3.95 -17.06
C ASP A 57 -19.02 -4.78 -15.76
N MET A 58 -18.93 -4.13 -14.62
CA MET A 58 -18.92 -4.82 -13.32
C MET A 58 -20.30 -5.39 -12.93
N ALA A 59 -21.38 -4.93 -13.52
CA ALA A 59 -22.72 -5.51 -13.31
C ALA A 59 -22.86 -6.90 -13.97
N ARG A 60 -21.94 -7.28 -14.83
CA ARG A 60 -21.91 -8.59 -15.49
C ARG A 60 -21.01 -9.63 -14.82
N GLU A 61 -20.36 -9.24 -13.74
CA GLU A 61 -19.56 -10.15 -12.92
C GLU A 61 -20.48 -11.05 -12.08
N ASP A 62 -20.00 -12.22 -11.74
CA ASP A 62 -20.68 -13.12 -10.81
C ASP A 62 -20.60 -12.55 -9.38
N PRO A 63 -21.73 -12.40 -8.67
CA PRO A 63 -21.72 -11.85 -7.33
C PRO A 63 -20.83 -12.62 -6.34
N GLY A 64 -20.78 -13.95 -6.45
CA GLY A 64 -19.92 -14.80 -5.62
C GLY A 64 -18.44 -14.58 -5.90
N GLU A 65 -18.06 -14.36 -7.17
CA GLU A 65 -16.69 -14.01 -7.53
C GLU A 65 -16.32 -12.59 -7.08
N LEU A 66 -17.26 -11.65 -7.11
CA LEU A 66 -17.04 -10.32 -6.55
C LEU A 66 -16.74 -10.39 -5.04
N GLU A 67 -17.48 -11.18 -4.25
CA GLU A 67 -17.21 -11.34 -2.81
C GLU A 67 -15.80 -11.87 -2.53
N LEU A 68 -15.27 -12.75 -3.36
CA LEU A 68 -13.92 -13.27 -3.23
C LEU A 68 -12.84 -12.19 -3.40
N LEU A 69 -13.15 -11.04 -4.01
CA LEU A 69 -12.23 -9.91 -4.10
C LEU A 69 -11.75 -9.44 -2.72
N LYS A 70 -12.57 -9.58 -1.70
CA LYS A 70 -12.22 -9.21 -0.32
C LYS A 70 -10.95 -9.91 0.18
N TYR A 71 -10.67 -11.11 -0.34
CA TYR A 71 -9.55 -11.97 0.09
C TYR A 71 -8.55 -12.26 -1.04
N THR A 72 -8.76 -11.66 -2.20
CA THR A 72 -7.89 -11.83 -3.37
C THR A 72 -6.79 -10.77 -3.34
N PRO A 73 -5.51 -11.15 -3.28
CA PRO A 73 -4.41 -10.19 -3.32
C PRO A 73 -4.20 -9.61 -4.70
N ALA A 74 -3.36 -8.60 -4.78
CA ALA A 74 -3.01 -7.88 -5.99
C ALA A 74 -4.20 -7.09 -6.58
N SER A 75 -4.06 -6.57 -7.80
CA SER A 75 -5.08 -5.74 -8.44
C SER A 75 -5.90 -6.55 -9.44
N ALA A 76 -7.12 -6.92 -9.08
CA ALA A 76 -7.99 -7.76 -9.93
C ALA A 76 -8.35 -7.11 -11.27
N LEU A 77 -8.46 -5.78 -11.30
CA LEU A 77 -8.66 -5.02 -12.54
C LEU A 77 -7.34 -4.75 -13.29
N GLY A 78 -6.21 -5.13 -12.71
CA GLY A 78 -4.88 -4.74 -13.17
C GLY A 78 -4.48 -3.36 -12.63
N SER A 79 -3.20 -3.08 -12.69
CA SER A 79 -2.60 -1.81 -12.26
C SER A 79 -1.72 -1.24 -13.36
N CYS A 80 -1.38 0.05 -13.25
CA CYS A 80 -0.38 0.69 -14.10
C CYS A 80 0.56 1.56 -13.28
N ARG A 81 1.70 1.85 -13.86
CA ARG A 81 2.65 2.89 -13.44
C ARG A 81 2.72 3.92 -14.55
N TYR A 82 1.70 4.78 -14.64
CA TYR A 82 1.58 5.82 -15.64
C TYR A 82 1.50 7.19 -14.99
N LYS A 83 2.46 8.04 -15.30
CA LYS A 83 2.54 9.41 -14.79
C LYS A 83 2.02 10.38 -15.83
N MET A 84 0.84 10.92 -15.58
CA MET A 84 0.28 11.98 -16.42
C MET A 84 1.10 13.26 -16.24
N ALA A 85 1.45 13.91 -17.36
CA ALA A 85 2.09 15.21 -17.33
C ALA A 85 1.21 16.26 -16.61
N ALA A 86 1.78 17.38 -16.20
CA ALA A 86 0.94 18.50 -15.74
C ALA A 86 0.11 19.03 -16.94
N PRO A 87 -1.19 19.35 -16.76
CA PRO A 87 -2.04 19.81 -17.87
C PRO A 87 -1.53 21.07 -18.57
N SER A 88 -0.72 21.89 -17.87
CA SER A 88 -0.07 23.08 -18.42
C SER A 88 1.12 22.75 -19.34
N VAL A 89 1.64 21.52 -19.28
CA VAL A 89 2.77 21.04 -20.09
C VAL A 89 2.26 20.23 -21.28
N ASP A 90 1.36 19.27 -21.01
CA ASP A 90 0.70 18.43 -22.03
C ASP A 90 -0.68 18.03 -21.52
N ASP A 91 -1.73 18.44 -22.26
CA ASP A 91 -3.12 18.14 -21.91
C ASP A 91 -3.75 17.05 -22.78
N THR A 92 -2.96 16.38 -23.62
CA THR A 92 -3.43 15.35 -24.57
C THR A 92 -4.20 14.25 -23.88
N ASP A 93 -3.67 13.68 -22.80
CA ASP A 93 -4.33 12.64 -22.02
C ASP A 93 -5.64 13.12 -21.39
N TYR A 94 -5.66 14.36 -20.90
CA TYR A 94 -6.86 14.93 -20.26
C TYR A 94 -7.98 15.19 -21.27
N ARG A 95 -7.66 15.65 -22.46
CA ARG A 95 -8.62 15.79 -23.56
C ARG A 95 -9.18 14.42 -23.95
N ARG A 96 -8.29 13.41 -24.04
CA ARG A 96 -8.71 12.04 -24.31
C ARG A 96 -9.64 11.50 -23.22
N LEU A 97 -9.32 11.73 -21.95
CA LEU A 97 -10.20 11.37 -20.83
C LEU A 97 -11.57 12.05 -20.93
N LEU A 98 -11.61 13.34 -21.27
CA LEU A 98 -12.85 14.09 -21.42
C LEU A 98 -13.72 13.51 -22.55
N GLU A 99 -13.13 13.13 -23.69
CA GLU A 99 -13.84 12.45 -24.77
C GLU A 99 -14.45 11.13 -24.29
N ILE A 100 -13.68 10.32 -23.58
CA ILE A 100 -14.12 9.03 -23.05
C ILE A 100 -15.20 9.23 -22.00
N PHE A 101 -15.05 10.19 -21.10
CA PHE A 101 -16.04 10.49 -20.08
C PHE A 101 -17.37 10.93 -20.70
N ARG A 102 -17.33 11.74 -21.75
CA ARG A 102 -18.53 12.11 -22.53
C ARG A 102 -19.15 10.90 -23.23
N LYS A 103 -18.32 10.06 -23.85
CA LYS A 103 -18.74 8.89 -24.61
C LYS A 103 -19.46 7.83 -23.76
N TYR A 104 -19.02 7.65 -22.51
CA TYR A 104 -19.58 6.67 -21.57
C TYR A 104 -20.49 7.31 -20.51
N ASP A 105 -20.76 8.62 -20.62
CA ASP A 105 -21.50 9.43 -19.63
C ASP A 105 -20.93 9.29 -18.20
N VAL A 106 -19.60 9.30 -18.08
CA VAL A 106 -18.92 9.14 -16.79
C VAL A 106 -19.09 10.39 -15.95
N ARG A 107 -19.74 10.25 -14.81
CA ARG A 107 -19.99 11.31 -13.84
C ARG A 107 -19.28 11.11 -12.52
N TYR A 108 -18.73 9.92 -12.31
CA TYR A 108 -18.03 9.54 -11.10
C TYR A 108 -16.74 8.82 -11.46
N PHE A 109 -15.63 9.24 -10.86
CA PHE A 109 -14.33 8.60 -11.06
C PHE A 109 -13.71 8.27 -9.71
N PHE A 110 -13.48 6.99 -9.46
CA PHE A 110 -12.89 6.46 -8.23
C PHE A 110 -11.55 5.84 -8.56
N TYR A 111 -10.49 6.29 -7.88
CA TYR A 111 -9.16 5.80 -8.18
C TYR A 111 -8.45 5.32 -6.90
N ASN A 112 -8.18 4.00 -6.86
CA ASN A 112 -7.60 3.35 -5.71
C ASN A 112 -6.08 3.26 -5.86
N GLY A 113 -5.33 4.02 -5.03
CA GLY A 113 -3.89 4.08 -5.15
C GLY A 113 -3.17 4.91 -4.09
N GLY A 114 -1.85 5.05 -4.26
CA GLY A 114 -0.95 5.82 -3.40
C GLY A 114 -0.79 7.28 -3.83
N ASN A 115 0.30 7.92 -3.40
CA ASN A 115 0.60 9.35 -3.64
C ASN A 115 0.47 9.77 -5.11
N ASP A 116 1.13 9.08 -6.05
CA ASP A 116 1.04 9.39 -7.48
C ASP A 116 -0.38 9.25 -8.03
N SER A 117 -1.18 8.33 -7.45
CA SER A 117 -2.58 8.16 -7.86
C SER A 117 -3.45 9.30 -7.35
N MET A 118 -3.17 9.83 -6.16
CA MET A 118 -3.85 11.01 -5.62
C MET A 118 -3.49 12.27 -6.41
N ASP A 119 -2.25 12.42 -6.85
CA ASP A 119 -1.84 13.47 -7.77
C ASP A 119 -2.57 13.37 -9.13
N THR A 120 -2.69 12.14 -9.67
CA THR A 120 -3.47 11.88 -10.88
C THR A 120 -4.94 12.29 -10.71
N CYS A 121 -5.58 11.90 -9.59
CA CYS A 121 -6.95 12.32 -9.25
C CYS A 121 -7.09 13.83 -9.17
N ASN A 122 -6.16 14.50 -8.49
CA ASN A 122 -6.16 15.96 -8.34
C ASN A 122 -6.09 16.68 -9.70
N LYS A 123 -5.19 16.21 -10.58
CA LYS A 123 -5.04 16.77 -11.94
C LYS A 123 -6.29 16.55 -12.79
N ILE A 124 -6.85 15.33 -12.79
CA ILE A 124 -8.08 15.00 -13.52
C ILE A 124 -9.24 15.85 -13.02
N SER A 125 -9.45 15.94 -11.69
CA SER A 125 -10.52 16.74 -11.09
C SER A 125 -10.46 18.18 -11.55
N LYS A 126 -9.29 18.83 -11.43
CA LYS A 126 -9.09 20.22 -11.84
C LYS A 126 -9.34 20.42 -13.34
N PHE A 127 -8.85 19.52 -14.18
CA PHE A 127 -9.05 19.63 -15.63
C PHE A 127 -10.53 19.50 -16.01
N MET A 128 -11.27 18.55 -15.42
CA MET A 128 -12.71 18.39 -15.68
C MET A 128 -13.50 19.63 -15.26
N GLN A 129 -13.19 20.21 -14.09
CA GLN A 129 -13.79 21.46 -13.64
C GLN A 129 -13.53 22.62 -14.60
N GLN A 130 -12.27 22.82 -15.02
CA GLN A 130 -11.89 23.86 -15.98
C GLN A 130 -12.54 23.66 -17.36
N SER A 131 -12.77 22.42 -17.76
CA SER A 131 -13.45 22.05 -19.01
C SER A 131 -14.98 22.16 -18.95
N GLY A 132 -15.55 22.56 -17.80
CA GLY A 132 -16.99 22.64 -17.59
C GLY A 132 -17.70 21.26 -17.64
N TYR A 133 -16.95 20.18 -17.43
CA TYR A 133 -17.51 18.83 -17.40
C TYR A 133 -17.72 18.38 -15.95
N GLU A 134 -18.98 18.22 -15.55
CA GLU A 134 -19.32 17.81 -14.19
C GLU A 134 -19.01 16.32 -14.01
N CYS A 135 -17.97 16.03 -13.26
CA CYS A 135 -17.53 14.71 -12.85
C CYS A 135 -17.00 14.76 -11.41
N ARG A 136 -17.43 13.86 -10.57
CA ARG A 136 -16.97 13.75 -9.17
C ARG A 136 -15.79 12.80 -9.09
N VAL A 137 -14.65 13.30 -8.62
CA VAL A 137 -13.38 12.54 -8.52
C VAL A 137 -13.06 12.32 -7.06
N ILE A 138 -13.01 11.07 -6.63
CA ILE A 138 -12.67 10.68 -5.25
C ILE A 138 -11.55 9.64 -5.27
N GLY A 139 -10.48 9.93 -4.53
CA GLY A 139 -9.39 8.97 -4.28
C GLY A 139 -9.76 7.97 -3.19
N ILE A 140 -9.37 6.72 -3.38
CA ILE A 140 -9.46 5.66 -2.38
C ILE A 140 -8.02 5.31 -1.97
N PRO A 141 -7.65 5.45 -0.70
CA PRO A 141 -6.27 5.26 -0.27
C PRO A 141 -5.83 3.81 -0.42
N LYS A 142 -4.58 3.59 -0.80
CA LYS A 142 -3.93 2.30 -0.83
C LYS A 142 -2.42 2.48 -0.91
N THR A 143 -1.69 1.94 0.05
CA THR A 143 -0.24 1.66 -0.01
C THR A 143 0.16 0.79 1.17
N ILE A 144 1.12 -0.13 0.98
CA ILE A 144 1.74 -0.85 2.12
C ILE A 144 2.73 0.05 2.87
N ASP A 145 3.25 1.09 2.22
CA ASP A 145 4.29 1.97 2.79
C ASP A 145 3.77 2.87 3.91
N ASN A 146 2.43 2.96 4.07
CA ASN A 146 1.77 3.77 5.10
C ASN A 146 2.14 5.26 5.06
N ASP A 147 2.48 5.75 3.89
CA ASP A 147 3.12 7.05 3.64
C ASP A 147 2.16 8.17 3.19
N LEU A 148 0.85 7.89 3.03
CA LEU A 148 -0.12 8.91 2.64
C LEU A 148 -0.36 9.92 3.78
N HIS A 149 -0.23 11.20 3.46
CA HIS A 149 -0.51 12.27 4.41
C HIS A 149 -2.01 12.40 4.72
N GLY A 150 -2.34 12.84 5.94
CA GLY A 150 -3.70 13.19 6.35
C GLY A 150 -4.61 12.00 6.72
N THR A 151 -4.14 10.77 6.54
CA THR A 151 -4.79 9.55 7.03
C THR A 151 -4.01 8.93 8.20
N ASP A 152 -4.70 8.33 9.16
CA ASP A 152 -4.04 7.62 10.27
C ASP A 152 -3.15 6.50 9.74
N HIS A 153 -3.70 5.63 8.91
CA HIS A 153 -2.98 4.54 8.25
C HIS A 153 -3.55 4.29 6.86
N CYS A 154 -2.90 3.39 6.11
CA CYS A 154 -3.28 3.08 4.74
C CYS A 154 -3.70 1.63 4.59
N PRO A 155 -4.79 1.34 3.82
CA PRO A 155 -5.13 -0.03 3.46
C PRO A 155 -3.97 -0.74 2.76
N GLY A 156 -3.62 -1.92 3.27
CA GLY A 156 -2.48 -2.72 2.84
C GLY A 156 -1.34 -2.76 3.85
N PHE A 157 -1.15 -1.70 4.65
CA PHE A 157 -0.09 -1.64 5.65
C PHE A 157 -0.28 -2.67 6.76
N GLY A 158 -1.48 -2.78 7.35
CA GLY A 158 -1.74 -3.71 8.45
C GLY A 158 -1.45 -5.18 8.09
N SER A 159 -1.85 -5.60 6.90
CA SER A 159 -1.57 -6.95 6.39
C SER A 159 -0.09 -7.18 6.11
N ALA A 160 0.60 -6.21 5.52
CA ALA A 160 2.04 -6.29 5.28
C ALA A 160 2.82 -6.33 6.60
N ALA A 161 2.46 -5.50 7.59
CA ALA A 161 3.05 -5.48 8.92
C ALA A 161 2.88 -6.84 9.64
N LYS A 162 1.68 -7.43 9.57
CA LYS A 162 1.42 -8.77 10.13
C LYS A 162 2.29 -9.84 9.47
N PHE A 163 2.40 -9.84 8.14
CA PHE A 163 3.26 -10.76 7.39
C PHE A 163 4.73 -10.62 7.81
N ILE A 164 5.24 -9.38 7.88
CA ILE A 164 6.63 -9.09 8.25
C ILE A 164 6.91 -9.59 9.67
N ALA A 165 6.05 -9.24 10.63
CA ALA A 165 6.22 -9.67 12.02
C ALA A 165 6.19 -11.19 12.14
N THR A 166 5.20 -11.86 11.51
CA THR A 166 5.07 -13.33 11.53
C THR A 166 6.30 -14.00 10.92
N SER A 167 6.75 -13.55 9.75
CA SER A 167 7.95 -14.08 9.08
C SER A 167 9.21 -13.87 9.93
N CYS A 168 9.35 -12.72 10.59
CA CYS A 168 10.46 -12.46 11.50
C CYS A 168 10.42 -13.41 12.73
N MET A 169 9.25 -13.71 13.28
CA MET A 169 9.12 -14.68 14.37
C MET A 169 9.55 -16.07 13.94
N GLU A 170 9.11 -16.54 12.77
CA GLU A 170 9.48 -17.86 12.23
C GLU A 170 10.98 -17.96 11.92
N VAL A 171 11.56 -16.95 11.30
CA VAL A 171 13.01 -16.86 11.03
C VAL A 171 13.81 -16.80 12.34
N HIS A 172 13.29 -16.13 13.37
CA HIS A 172 13.92 -16.09 14.69
C HIS A 172 14.03 -17.48 15.31
N GLN A 173 12.98 -18.32 15.20
CA GLN A 173 13.01 -19.68 15.69
C GLN A 173 14.09 -20.51 14.98
N ASP A 174 14.17 -20.47 13.64
CA ASP A 174 15.19 -21.17 12.86
C ASP A 174 16.61 -20.64 13.16
N LEU A 175 16.76 -19.37 13.45
CA LEU A 175 18.05 -18.76 13.77
C LEU A 175 18.69 -19.33 15.02
N ARG A 176 17.89 -19.69 16.02
CA ARG A 176 18.34 -20.04 17.37
C ARG A 176 18.45 -21.56 17.64
N VAL A 177 18.36 -22.40 16.60
CA VAL A 177 18.47 -23.86 16.78
C VAL A 177 19.87 -24.41 16.97
N TYR A 178 20.91 -23.60 16.77
CA TYR A 178 22.30 -24.01 16.84
C TYR A 178 23.07 -23.26 17.93
N ASP A 179 23.94 -23.97 18.67
CA ASP A 179 24.83 -23.38 19.68
C ASP A 179 25.76 -22.31 19.09
N LYS A 180 26.31 -22.55 17.89
CA LYS A 180 26.98 -21.55 17.07
C LYS A 180 26.01 -21.09 16.00
N GLY A 181 25.33 -20.01 16.30
CA GLY A 181 24.35 -19.44 15.42
C GLY A 181 24.94 -18.68 14.23
N ARG A 182 24.11 -17.88 13.63
CA ARG A 182 24.45 -17.05 12.47
C ARG A 182 23.90 -15.65 12.64
N VAL A 183 24.31 -14.74 11.78
CA VAL A 183 23.63 -13.46 11.59
C VAL A 183 22.62 -13.63 10.46
N THR A 184 21.41 -13.14 10.64
CA THR A 184 20.39 -13.10 9.59
C THR A 184 19.93 -11.66 9.39
N ILE A 185 20.00 -11.19 8.14
CA ILE A 185 19.59 -9.84 7.74
C ILE A 185 18.34 -9.97 6.89
N VAL A 186 17.25 -9.34 7.33
CA VAL A 186 15.97 -9.32 6.63
C VAL A 186 15.78 -7.95 6.00
N GLU A 187 15.80 -7.89 4.68
CA GLU A 187 15.54 -6.70 3.89
C GLU A 187 14.04 -6.55 3.67
N ILE A 188 13.53 -5.37 3.99
CA ILE A 188 12.10 -5.03 4.00
C ILE A 188 11.88 -3.83 3.10
N MET A 189 10.78 -3.81 2.34
CA MET A 189 10.36 -2.67 1.53
C MET A 189 10.16 -1.41 2.37
N GLY A 190 10.27 -0.25 1.74
CA GLY A 190 10.09 1.06 2.34
C GLY A 190 11.18 2.01 1.90
N ARG A 191 10.93 2.79 0.82
CA ARG A 191 11.96 3.66 0.25
C ARG A 191 12.30 4.84 1.14
N HIS A 192 11.30 5.62 1.56
CA HIS A 192 11.50 6.84 2.32
C HIS A 192 10.88 6.76 3.72
N ALA A 193 9.91 5.87 3.90
CA ALA A 193 9.20 5.68 5.16
C ALA A 193 9.46 4.28 5.74
N GLY A 194 9.83 4.23 7.01
CA GLY A 194 10.26 3.01 7.70
C GLY A 194 9.12 2.21 8.35
N TRP A 195 7.86 2.50 8.06
CA TRP A 195 6.70 1.85 8.68
C TRP A 195 6.74 0.32 8.56
N LEU A 196 7.08 -0.20 7.38
CA LEU A 196 7.17 -1.64 7.15
C LEU A 196 8.35 -2.26 7.92
N ALA A 197 9.54 -1.68 7.82
CA ALA A 197 10.72 -2.20 8.52
C ALA A 197 10.53 -2.11 10.04
N GLY A 198 9.96 -1.02 10.55
CA GLY A 198 9.59 -0.87 11.96
C GLY A 198 8.64 -1.94 12.46
N SER A 199 7.73 -2.43 11.58
CA SER A 199 6.76 -3.48 11.94
C SER A 199 7.41 -4.81 12.32
N ALA A 200 8.66 -5.06 11.92
CA ALA A 200 9.43 -6.22 12.36
C ALA A 200 9.63 -6.26 13.89
N ALA A 201 9.61 -5.09 14.54
CA ALA A 201 9.73 -4.99 16.01
C ALA A 201 8.52 -5.56 16.77
N LEU A 202 7.36 -5.72 16.12
CA LEU A 202 6.21 -6.44 16.71
C LEU A 202 6.57 -7.88 17.07
N ALA A 203 7.43 -8.54 16.27
CA ALA A 203 7.94 -9.87 16.55
C ALA A 203 8.78 -9.88 17.84
N THR A 204 9.63 -8.87 18.04
CA THR A 204 10.43 -8.69 19.26
C THR A 204 9.55 -8.41 20.47
N TYR A 205 8.53 -7.57 20.32
CA TYR A 205 7.54 -7.30 21.36
C TYR A 205 6.79 -8.59 21.77
N ALA A 206 6.52 -9.47 20.81
CA ALA A 206 5.94 -10.80 21.06
C ALA A 206 6.96 -11.84 21.57
N GLY A 207 8.21 -11.48 21.82
CA GLY A 207 9.25 -12.31 22.42
C GLY A 207 10.14 -13.09 21.42
N ALA A 208 9.96 -12.92 20.11
CA ALA A 208 10.74 -13.64 19.09
C ALA A 208 10.90 -12.82 17.81
N GLY A 209 11.90 -11.97 17.69
CA GLY A 209 12.07 -11.08 16.54
C GLY A 209 13.49 -10.56 16.35
N PRO A 210 13.67 -9.55 15.51
CA PRO A 210 14.99 -8.96 15.26
C PRO A 210 15.55 -8.28 16.50
N ASP A 211 16.86 -8.43 16.67
CA ASP A 211 17.63 -7.74 17.70
C ASP A 211 17.86 -6.25 17.34
N LEU A 212 17.86 -5.95 16.03
CA LEU A 212 18.11 -4.61 15.47
C LEU A 212 17.13 -4.31 14.35
N VAL A 213 16.64 -3.06 14.31
CA VAL A 213 15.72 -2.56 13.29
C VAL A 213 16.19 -1.20 12.78
N TYR A 214 16.56 -1.11 11.50
CA TYR A 214 17.05 0.12 10.87
C TYR A 214 16.02 0.69 9.91
N LEU A 215 15.74 1.99 10.06
CA LEU A 215 14.71 2.74 9.34
C LEU A 215 15.35 3.87 8.52
N PRO A 216 14.76 4.27 7.38
CA PRO A 216 15.32 5.31 6.52
C PRO A 216 15.27 6.72 7.15
N GLU A 217 14.44 6.94 8.17
CA GLU A 217 14.33 8.22 8.88
C GLU A 217 15.56 8.59 9.70
N VAL A 218 16.50 7.66 9.88
CA VAL A 218 17.75 7.90 10.61
C VAL A 218 18.93 7.60 9.69
N PRO A 219 19.92 8.52 9.58
CA PRO A 219 21.11 8.27 8.79
C PRO A 219 21.80 6.98 9.18
N PHE A 220 22.01 6.10 8.22
CA PHE A 220 22.67 4.81 8.42
C PHE A 220 24.19 5.00 8.50
N ARG A 221 24.81 4.36 9.50
CA ARG A 221 26.25 4.41 9.73
C ARG A 221 26.81 3.00 9.75
N MET A 222 27.60 2.68 8.76
CA MET A 222 28.14 1.31 8.56
C MET A 222 28.98 0.83 9.74
N GLU A 223 29.78 1.70 10.34
CA GLU A 223 30.64 1.39 11.49
C GLU A 223 29.81 1.06 12.73
N GLU A 224 28.77 1.82 13.01
CA GLU A 224 27.87 1.57 14.15
C GLU A 224 27.05 0.28 13.92
N PHE A 225 26.62 0.04 12.70
CA PHE A 225 25.96 -1.20 12.31
C PHE A 225 26.84 -2.43 12.59
N TRP A 226 28.10 -2.42 12.16
CA TRP A 226 29.04 -3.53 12.44
C TRP A 226 29.24 -3.75 13.94
N GLN A 227 29.41 -2.67 14.71
CA GLN A 227 29.59 -2.74 16.16
C GLN A 227 28.38 -3.33 16.85
N ASP A 228 27.15 -2.93 16.46
CA ASP A 228 25.93 -3.45 17.02
C ASP A 228 25.74 -4.94 16.71
N VAL A 229 25.95 -5.34 15.47
CA VAL A 229 25.84 -6.75 15.05
C VAL A 229 26.88 -7.61 15.77
N ASP A 230 28.16 -7.20 15.81
CA ASP A 230 29.23 -7.95 16.47
C ASP A 230 28.98 -8.09 17.98
N ARG A 231 28.55 -7.00 18.64
CA ARG A 231 28.20 -7.00 20.06
C ARG A 231 27.11 -8.02 20.37
N ILE A 232 25.99 -8.01 19.62
CA ILE A 232 24.85 -8.89 19.84
C ILE A 232 25.24 -10.34 19.51
N TYR A 233 25.94 -10.54 18.39
CA TYR A 233 26.40 -11.88 17.98
C TYR A 233 27.32 -12.53 19.01
N ARG A 234 28.26 -11.78 19.58
CA ARG A 234 29.14 -12.27 20.64
C ARG A 234 28.40 -12.57 21.93
N GLN A 235 27.39 -11.75 22.27
CA GLN A 235 26.60 -11.91 23.47
C GLN A 235 25.63 -13.11 23.41
N ASN A 236 24.96 -13.29 22.28
CA ASN A 236 23.83 -14.20 22.13
C ASN A 236 24.15 -15.43 21.26
N GLY A 237 25.31 -15.48 20.60
CA GLY A 237 25.66 -16.51 19.61
C GLY A 237 24.95 -16.36 18.27
N SER A 238 23.98 -15.44 18.16
CA SER A 238 23.23 -15.13 16.94
C SER A 238 22.80 -13.67 16.94
N CYS A 239 22.49 -13.11 15.75
CA CYS A 239 21.91 -11.78 15.62
C CYS A 239 20.94 -11.75 14.44
N MET A 240 19.77 -11.18 14.66
CA MET A 240 18.78 -10.92 13.62
C MET A 240 18.63 -9.41 13.39
N VAL A 241 18.71 -8.99 12.15
CA VAL A 241 18.58 -7.58 11.75
C VAL A 241 17.42 -7.47 10.78
N ALA A 242 16.52 -6.53 11.02
CA ALA A 242 15.55 -6.03 10.05
C ALA A 242 16.04 -4.68 9.52
N VAL A 243 16.05 -4.49 8.22
CA VAL A 243 16.53 -3.26 7.61
C VAL A 243 15.63 -2.84 6.45
N SER A 244 15.26 -1.56 6.41
CA SER A 244 14.56 -0.99 5.25
C SER A 244 15.49 -0.90 4.04
N GLU A 245 15.01 -1.30 2.86
CA GLU A 245 15.75 -1.11 1.59
C GLU A 245 16.13 0.34 1.33
N GLY A 246 15.40 1.29 1.94
CA GLY A 246 15.53 2.72 1.76
C GLY A 246 16.48 3.43 2.73
N VAL A 247 17.28 2.71 3.55
CA VAL A 247 18.23 3.36 4.44
C VAL A 247 19.28 4.15 3.66
N GLN A 248 19.60 5.34 4.18
CA GLN A 248 20.48 6.32 3.53
C GLN A 248 21.62 6.73 4.45
N TYR A 249 22.75 7.08 3.86
CA TYR A 249 23.81 7.78 4.56
C TYR A 249 23.41 9.22 4.90
N ALA A 250 24.19 9.88 5.73
CA ALA A 250 23.94 11.26 6.14
C ALA A 250 23.92 12.29 4.97
N ASP A 251 24.52 11.94 3.84
CA ASP A 251 24.54 12.75 2.61
C ASP A 251 23.32 12.48 1.70
N GLY A 252 22.38 11.63 2.12
CA GLY A 252 21.14 11.30 1.40
C GLY A 252 21.29 10.24 0.30
N ARG A 253 22.50 9.66 0.10
CA ARG A 253 22.66 8.54 -0.82
C ARG A 253 22.14 7.26 -0.19
N PHE A 254 21.40 6.47 -0.97
CA PHE A 254 20.98 5.14 -0.53
C PHE A 254 22.19 4.24 -0.29
N VAL A 255 22.12 3.39 0.75
CA VAL A 255 23.22 2.46 1.08
C VAL A 255 23.39 1.39 0.00
N ALA A 256 22.29 0.96 -0.64
CA ALA A 256 22.32 0.09 -1.81
C ALA A 256 21.55 0.75 -2.96
N GLU A 257 22.27 1.22 -3.98
CA GLU A 257 21.73 1.88 -5.16
C GLU A 257 22.14 1.11 -6.41
N SER A 258 21.19 0.66 -7.23
CA SER A 258 21.46 -0.11 -8.44
C SER A 258 21.86 0.76 -9.64
N GLY A 259 21.68 2.08 -9.56
CA GLY A 259 21.90 3.01 -10.67
C GLY A 259 20.75 3.07 -11.69
N ASP A 260 19.84 2.10 -11.69
CA ASP A 260 18.67 2.08 -12.56
C ASP A 260 17.53 2.93 -11.97
N ARG A 261 16.67 3.45 -12.84
CA ARG A 261 15.48 4.22 -12.42
C ARG A 261 14.21 3.59 -12.97
N ASP A 262 13.14 3.66 -12.17
CA ASP A 262 11.82 3.24 -12.61
C ASP A 262 11.14 4.30 -13.52
N VAL A 263 9.95 3.97 -14.06
CA VAL A 263 9.19 4.87 -14.94
C VAL A 263 8.75 6.18 -14.29
N PHE A 264 8.78 6.28 -12.96
CA PHE A 264 8.52 7.51 -12.20
C PHE A 264 9.80 8.32 -11.93
N GLY A 265 10.96 7.79 -12.33
CA GLY A 265 12.28 8.41 -12.11
C GLY A 265 12.89 8.09 -10.75
N HIS A 266 12.32 7.15 -10.00
CA HIS A 266 12.87 6.72 -8.72
C HIS A 266 14.00 5.71 -8.93
N THR A 267 15.07 5.85 -8.15
CA THR A 267 16.18 4.87 -8.11
C THR A 267 15.63 3.49 -7.74
N GLN A 268 16.02 2.46 -8.49
CA GLN A 268 15.73 1.08 -8.10
C GLN A 268 16.59 0.69 -6.91
N LEU A 269 15.95 0.20 -5.85
CA LEU A 269 16.58 -0.31 -4.64
C LEU A 269 16.50 -1.82 -4.64
N GLY A 270 17.41 -2.48 -3.90
CA GLY A 270 17.42 -3.92 -3.71
C GLY A 270 18.84 -4.44 -3.55
N GLY A 271 18.95 -5.64 -2.95
CA GLY A 271 20.23 -6.26 -2.66
C GLY A 271 20.99 -5.67 -1.48
N LEU A 272 20.37 -4.78 -0.71
CA LEU A 272 20.93 -4.21 0.51
C LEU A 272 21.27 -5.32 1.52
N GLY A 273 20.34 -6.25 1.76
CA GLY A 273 20.55 -7.36 2.68
C GLY A 273 21.75 -8.24 2.30
N ALA A 274 21.91 -8.50 1.01
CA ALA A 274 23.05 -9.27 0.51
C ALA A 274 24.38 -8.52 0.70
N MET A 275 24.39 -7.22 0.40
CA MET A 275 25.56 -6.36 0.57
C MET A 275 25.97 -6.23 2.05
N LEU A 276 25.00 -6.01 2.94
CA LEU A 276 25.25 -5.97 4.38
C LEU A 276 25.73 -7.32 4.92
N ALA A 277 25.14 -8.44 4.44
CA ALA A 277 25.57 -9.79 4.82
C ALA A 277 27.02 -10.07 4.48
N GLU A 278 27.46 -9.72 3.27
CA GLU A 278 28.85 -9.86 2.85
C GLU A 278 29.78 -8.95 3.68
N SER A 279 29.33 -7.75 4.00
CA SER A 279 30.06 -6.81 4.85
C SER A 279 30.26 -7.36 6.28
N VAL A 280 29.17 -7.85 6.92
CA VAL A 280 29.23 -8.46 8.26
C VAL A 280 30.14 -9.69 8.28
N LYS A 281 30.05 -10.57 7.26
CA LYS A 281 30.90 -11.75 7.14
C LYS A 281 32.37 -11.38 7.10
N ARG A 282 32.77 -10.35 6.37
CA ARG A 282 34.15 -9.86 6.30
C ARG A 282 34.61 -9.29 7.63
N GLN A 283 33.80 -8.59 8.37
CA GLN A 283 34.14 -7.93 9.63
C GLN A 283 34.21 -8.91 10.82
N THR A 284 33.27 -9.86 10.89
CA THR A 284 33.07 -10.70 12.08
C THR A 284 33.49 -12.16 11.90
N GLY A 285 33.67 -12.63 10.66
CA GLY A 285 33.88 -14.05 10.35
C GLY A 285 32.63 -14.94 10.62
N ALA A 286 31.49 -14.35 11.03
CA ALA A 286 30.26 -15.08 11.30
C ALA A 286 29.69 -15.70 10.03
N LYS A 287 28.88 -16.76 10.19
CA LYS A 287 27.98 -17.21 9.11
C LYS A 287 26.85 -16.19 8.99
N VAL A 288 26.63 -15.67 7.78
CA VAL A 288 25.57 -14.67 7.53
C VAL A 288 24.63 -15.18 6.46
N ARG A 289 23.33 -14.88 6.61
CA ARG A 289 22.31 -15.03 5.57
C ARG A 289 21.58 -13.71 5.38
N SER A 290 21.17 -13.46 4.16
CA SER A 290 20.19 -12.39 3.84
C SER A 290 18.89 -13.02 3.36
N ILE A 291 17.78 -12.38 3.70
CA ILE A 291 16.44 -12.68 3.25
C ILE A 291 15.85 -11.38 2.76
N GLU A 292 15.47 -11.32 1.49
CA GLU A 292 14.70 -10.22 0.94
C GLU A 292 13.23 -10.64 0.91
N LEU A 293 12.36 -9.94 1.64
CA LEU A 293 10.94 -10.26 1.66
C LEU A 293 10.25 -9.88 0.33
N SER A 294 10.81 -8.91 -0.38
CA SER A 294 10.41 -8.52 -1.74
C SER A 294 8.88 -8.47 -1.93
N LEU A 295 8.37 -9.04 -3.01
CA LEU A 295 6.93 -8.98 -3.37
C LEU A 295 6.02 -9.71 -2.37
N LEU A 296 6.53 -10.65 -1.58
CA LEU A 296 5.72 -11.44 -0.66
C LEU A 296 4.99 -10.57 0.37
N GLN A 297 5.66 -9.54 0.89
CA GLN A 297 5.09 -8.65 1.91
C GLN A 297 3.87 -7.83 1.43
N ARG A 298 3.61 -7.75 0.14
CA ARG A 298 2.43 -7.05 -0.41
C ARG A 298 1.36 -7.97 -1.02
N CYS A 299 1.59 -9.28 -1.03
CA CYS A 299 0.64 -10.23 -1.64
C CYS A 299 0.31 -11.43 -0.76
N ALA A 300 0.84 -11.52 0.48
CA ALA A 300 0.64 -12.64 1.38
C ALA A 300 -0.75 -12.62 2.04
N SER A 301 -1.80 -12.83 1.24
CA SER A 301 -3.19 -12.80 1.70
C SER A 301 -3.55 -13.88 2.73
N HIS A 302 -2.73 -14.95 2.84
CA HIS A 302 -2.93 -16.05 3.80
C HIS A 302 -2.68 -15.65 5.26
N VAL A 303 -1.97 -14.55 5.50
CA VAL A 303 -1.76 -13.94 6.83
C VAL A 303 -2.30 -12.51 6.90
N ALA A 304 -3.16 -12.11 5.97
CA ALA A 304 -3.70 -10.76 5.96
C ALA A 304 -4.46 -10.46 7.27
N SER A 305 -4.34 -9.22 7.73
CA SER A 305 -5.07 -8.74 8.90
C SER A 305 -6.55 -8.58 8.60
N LYS A 306 -7.43 -9.12 9.47
CA LYS A 306 -8.87 -8.90 9.35
C LYS A 306 -9.22 -7.43 9.50
N THR A 307 -8.58 -6.71 10.41
CA THR A 307 -8.76 -5.26 10.58
C THR A 307 -8.48 -4.54 9.27
N ASP A 308 -7.32 -4.78 8.64
CA ASP A 308 -6.93 -4.15 7.38
C ASP A 308 -7.90 -4.51 6.21
N ILE A 309 -8.36 -5.77 6.14
CA ILE A 309 -9.35 -6.21 5.15
C ILE A 309 -10.67 -5.44 5.31
N ASP A 310 -11.18 -5.36 6.55
CA ASP A 310 -12.47 -4.74 6.82
C ASP A 310 -12.41 -3.22 6.62
N GLU A 311 -11.34 -2.57 7.03
CA GLU A 311 -11.13 -1.13 6.83
C GLU A 311 -10.89 -0.79 5.36
N ALA A 312 -10.13 -1.62 4.62
CA ALA A 312 -9.99 -1.48 3.18
C ALA A 312 -11.34 -1.54 2.47
N TYR A 313 -12.17 -2.53 2.81
CA TYR A 313 -13.52 -2.64 2.26
C TYR A 313 -14.39 -1.43 2.65
N MET A 314 -14.29 -0.99 3.90
CA MET A 314 -14.99 0.19 4.40
C MET A 314 -14.62 1.45 3.63
N ALA A 315 -13.39 1.62 3.16
CA ALA A 315 -12.97 2.82 2.43
C ALA A 315 -13.69 3.02 1.09
N GLY A 316 -14.16 1.95 0.45
CA GLY A 316 -14.81 2.02 -0.86
C GLY A 316 -16.20 2.66 -0.82
N LYS A 317 -17.02 2.34 0.17
CA LYS A 317 -18.40 2.83 0.30
C LYS A 317 -18.46 4.36 0.51
N PRO A 318 -17.74 4.96 1.48
CA PRO A 318 -17.75 6.41 1.67
C PRO A 318 -17.26 7.21 0.45
N ALA A 319 -16.37 6.64 -0.36
CA ALA A 319 -15.95 7.28 -1.60
C ALA A 319 -17.13 7.49 -2.56
N VAL A 320 -17.97 6.47 -2.72
CA VAL A 320 -19.16 6.52 -3.57
C VAL A 320 -20.21 7.44 -2.97
N GLU A 321 -20.53 7.30 -1.67
CA GLU A 321 -21.50 8.13 -0.96
C GLU A 321 -21.12 9.62 -1.01
N ALA A 322 -19.84 9.95 -0.82
CA ALA A 322 -19.32 11.31 -0.93
C ALA A 322 -19.55 11.89 -2.34
N ALA A 323 -19.21 11.13 -3.38
CA ALA A 323 -19.40 11.58 -4.75
C ALA A 323 -20.88 11.81 -5.08
N ILE A 324 -21.75 10.90 -4.67
CA ILE A 324 -23.21 11.01 -4.87
C ILE A 324 -23.77 12.23 -4.13
N SER A 325 -23.29 12.51 -2.92
CA SER A 325 -23.69 13.70 -2.14
C SER A 325 -23.14 15.01 -2.69
N GLY A 326 -22.36 14.98 -3.78
CA GLY A 326 -21.83 16.17 -4.46
C GLY A 326 -20.41 16.55 -4.09
N GLN A 327 -19.72 15.75 -3.28
CA GLN A 327 -18.30 15.95 -2.98
C GLN A 327 -17.45 15.56 -4.18
N THR A 328 -16.37 16.32 -4.39
CA THR A 328 -15.33 16.02 -5.40
C THR A 328 -13.99 16.52 -4.90
N ASP A 329 -12.91 16.14 -5.56
CA ASP A 329 -11.56 16.62 -5.25
C ASP A 329 -11.12 16.21 -3.82
N LYS A 330 -11.57 15.04 -3.40
CA LYS A 330 -11.33 14.49 -2.07
C LYS A 330 -10.70 13.10 -2.14
N MET A 331 -10.03 12.71 -1.06
CA MET A 331 -9.64 11.34 -0.77
C MET A 331 -10.34 10.88 0.51
N VAL A 332 -10.77 9.62 0.54
CA VAL A 332 -11.17 8.98 1.79
C VAL A 332 -9.92 8.80 2.66
N ALA A 333 -10.02 9.15 3.92
CA ALA A 333 -8.93 8.99 4.89
C ALA A 333 -9.47 8.32 6.15
N PHE A 334 -8.61 7.62 6.87
CA PHE A 334 -8.94 6.99 8.14
C PHE A 334 -8.63 7.92 9.31
N GLU A 335 -9.46 7.82 10.33
CA GLU A 335 -9.31 8.47 11.60
C GLU A 335 -9.40 7.44 12.72
N ARG A 336 -8.30 7.29 13.47
CA ARG A 336 -8.22 6.40 14.63
C ARG A 336 -9.07 6.95 15.76
N ILE A 337 -9.82 6.04 16.40
CA ILE A 337 -10.54 6.31 17.64
C ILE A 337 -10.09 5.28 18.66
N THR A 338 -9.76 5.74 19.85
CA THR A 338 -9.46 4.87 20.98
C THR A 338 -10.36 5.28 22.14
N GLU A 339 -11.33 4.43 22.43
CA GLU A 339 -12.25 4.63 23.55
C GLU A 339 -12.08 3.48 24.54
N ASN A 340 -11.77 3.80 25.79
CA ASN A 340 -11.51 2.81 26.85
C ASN A 340 -10.46 1.75 26.47
N GLY A 341 -9.42 2.15 25.73
CA GLY A 341 -8.38 1.26 25.24
C GLY A 341 -8.78 0.36 24.05
N ILE A 342 -10.00 0.50 23.54
CA ILE A 342 -10.49 -0.25 22.38
C ILE A 342 -10.28 0.60 21.12
N TYR A 343 -9.57 0.02 20.15
CA TYR A 343 -9.37 0.60 18.83
C TYR A 343 -10.62 0.48 17.97
N SER A 344 -10.92 1.55 17.25
CA SER A 344 -11.87 1.56 16.14
C SER A 344 -11.42 2.59 15.08
N CYS A 345 -11.99 2.50 13.88
CA CYS A 345 -11.66 3.37 12.76
C CYS A 345 -12.92 3.99 12.17
N LYS A 346 -12.86 5.29 11.89
CA LYS A 346 -13.86 5.99 11.05
C LYS A 346 -13.20 6.49 9.78
N THR A 347 -14.02 6.85 8.81
CA THR A 347 -13.59 7.53 7.59
C THR A 347 -13.91 9.01 7.66
N LYS A 348 -13.05 9.82 7.06
CA LYS A 348 -13.23 11.25 6.80
C LYS A 348 -12.83 11.56 5.34
N LEU A 349 -13.11 12.77 4.88
CA LEU A 349 -12.67 13.25 3.58
C LEU A 349 -11.63 14.33 3.75
N ILE A 350 -10.54 14.23 2.98
CA ILE A 350 -9.47 15.24 2.91
C ILE A 350 -9.27 15.69 1.48
N GLY A 351 -8.75 16.91 1.27
CA GLY A 351 -8.48 17.45 -0.07
C GLY A 351 -7.39 16.66 -0.79
N LEU A 352 -7.59 16.34 -2.07
CA LEU A 352 -6.55 15.67 -2.88
C LEU A 352 -5.25 16.50 -2.95
N GLY A 353 -5.36 17.83 -2.96
CA GLY A 353 -4.20 18.71 -2.97
C GLY A 353 -3.38 18.71 -1.67
N GLU A 354 -3.96 18.24 -0.56
CA GLU A 354 -3.28 18.12 0.74
C GLU A 354 -2.46 16.82 0.84
N VAL A 355 -2.85 15.81 0.05
CA VAL A 355 -2.22 14.47 0.07
C VAL A 355 -1.14 14.34 -1.00
N ALA A 356 -1.41 14.88 -2.20
CA ALA A 356 -0.54 14.71 -3.35
C ALA A 356 0.88 15.23 -3.08
N ASN A 357 1.88 14.37 -3.30
CA ASN A 357 3.30 14.68 -3.14
C ASN A 357 3.76 15.02 -1.70
N VAL A 358 3.02 14.55 -0.68
CA VAL A 358 3.40 14.67 0.73
C VAL A 358 3.50 13.28 1.33
N GLU A 359 4.66 12.95 1.92
CA GLU A 359 4.91 11.65 2.56
C GLU A 359 4.78 11.76 4.08
N LYS A 360 4.19 10.72 4.70
CA LYS A 360 4.09 10.54 6.15
C LYS A 360 5.20 9.60 6.61
N LEU A 361 6.18 10.14 7.30
CA LEU A 361 7.32 9.40 7.87
C LEU A 361 7.00 8.88 9.27
N VAL A 362 7.81 7.91 9.74
CA VAL A 362 7.80 7.48 11.15
C VAL A 362 8.30 8.64 12.01
N PRO A 363 7.54 9.07 13.04
CA PRO A 363 7.99 10.13 13.94
C PRO A 363 9.35 9.80 14.58
N ARG A 364 10.27 10.77 14.60
CA ARG A 364 11.63 10.53 15.11
C ARG A 364 11.65 10.05 16.56
N GLU A 365 10.72 10.52 17.37
CA GLU A 365 10.52 10.13 18.77
C GLU A 365 9.99 8.71 18.95
N TRP A 366 9.53 8.06 17.88
CA TRP A 366 9.15 6.64 17.88
C TRP A 366 10.30 5.70 17.49
N ILE A 367 11.45 6.28 17.18
CA ILE A 367 12.69 5.56 16.90
C ILE A 367 13.64 5.79 18.07
N ASN A 368 14.28 4.73 18.56
CA ASN A 368 15.17 4.84 19.71
C ASN A 368 16.34 5.82 19.46
N ALA A 369 17.00 6.25 20.52
CA ALA A 369 18.07 7.24 20.43
C ALA A 369 19.25 6.78 19.56
N ARG A 370 19.51 5.46 19.50
CA ARG A 370 20.58 4.87 18.68
C ARG A 370 20.20 4.71 17.20
N GLY A 371 18.93 4.83 16.84
CA GLY A 371 18.44 4.63 15.48
C GLY A 371 18.43 3.18 15.00
N ASN A 372 18.48 2.22 15.90
CA ASN A 372 18.54 0.79 15.61
C ASN A 372 17.38 -0.02 16.22
N GLY A 373 16.25 0.61 16.47
CA GLY A 373 15.03 0.03 17.03
C GLY A 373 13.92 1.06 17.15
N VAL A 374 12.72 0.62 17.51
CA VAL A 374 11.55 1.48 17.71
C VAL A 374 11.13 1.51 19.17
N GLU A 375 10.44 2.59 19.55
CA GLU A 375 9.90 2.82 20.89
C GLU A 375 8.44 2.30 21.00
N GLN A 376 7.95 2.17 22.22
CA GLN A 376 6.61 1.66 22.52
C GLN A 376 5.48 2.35 21.74
N PRO A 377 5.46 3.67 21.51
CA PRO A 377 4.40 4.32 20.71
C PRO A 377 4.26 3.75 19.30
N PHE A 378 5.35 3.29 18.67
CA PHE A 378 5.29 2.62 17.38
C PHE A 378 4.53 1.28 17.47
N ILE A 379 4.83 0.49 18.51
CA ILE A 379 4.16 -0.80 18.76
C ILE A 379 2.67 -0.57 19.02
N ASP A 380 2.32 0.40 19.87
CA ASP A 380 0.93 0.74 20.23
C ASP A 380 0.14 1.22 19.00
N TYR A 381 0.81 1.90 18.08
CA TYR A 381 0.20 2.35 16.82
C TYR A 381 -0.10 1.18 15.87
N VAL A 382 0.84 0.25 15.69
CA VAL A 382 0.70 -0.82 14.66
C VAL A 382 -0.10 -2.01 15.18
N LEU A 383 -0.01 -2.34 16.47
CA LEU A 383 -0.60 -3.54 17.04
C LEU A 383 -2.10 -3.71 16.76
N PRO A 384 -2.96 -2.68 16.84
CA PRO A 384 -4.38 -2.80 16.48
C PRO A 384 -4.62 -3.11 15.00
N LEU A 385 -3.74 -2.67 14.12
CA LEU A 385 -3.90 -2.80 12.67
C LEU A 385 -3.62 -4.22 12.15
N ILE A 386 -2.95 -5.06 12.94
CA ILE A 386 -2.61 -6.44 12.55
C ILE A 386 -3.59 -7.48 13.10
N GLN A 387 -4.70 -7.08 13.69
CA GLN A 387 -5.58 -7.96 14.43
C GLN A 387 -6.50 -8.80 13.54
N GLY A 388 -6.82 -9.99 14.05
CA GLY A 388 -7.76 -10.93 13.48
C GLY A 388 -7.22 -11.70 12.25
N GLU A 389 -7.87 -12.83 11.96
CA GLU A 389 -7.46 -13.74 10.90
C GLU A 389 -8.29 -13.53 9.64
N THR A 390 -7.66 -13.77 8.49
CA THR A 390 -8.37 -13.75 7.20
C THR A 390 -9.35 -14.92 7.11
N ALA A 391 -10.57 -14.66 6.61
CA ALA A 391 -11.58 -15.68 6.33
C ALA A 391 -11.48 -16.19 4.87
N MET A 392 -10.29 -16.30 4.34
CA MET A 392 -10.03 -16.71 2.97
C MET A 392 -10.58 -18.12 2.69
N GLN A 393 -11.36 -18.24 1.61
CA GLN A 393 -11.83 -19.51 1.12
C GLN A 393 -10.68 -20.35 0.55
N LYS A 394 -10.80 -21.67 0.66
CA LYS A 394 -9.81 -22.62 0.13
C LYS A 394 -10.46 -23.62 -0.82
N GLU A 395 -9.73 -23.95 -1.90
CA GLU A 395 -10.02 -25.03 -2.81
C GLU A 395 -8.78 -25.93 -2.88
N TYR A 396 -8.93 -27.24 -2.70
CA TYR A 396 -7.80 -28.18 -2.59
C TYR A 396 -6.75 -27.81 -1.52
N SER A 397 -7.20 -27.22 -0.40
CA SER A 397 -6.35 -26.67 0.67
C SER A 397 -5.50 -25.46 0.27
N LEU A 398 -5.65 -24.92 -0.94
CA LEU A 398 -5.00 -23.74 -1.44
C LEU A 398 -5.96 -22.53 -1.44
N PRO A 399 -5.46 -21.28 -1.39
CA PRO A 399 -6.30 -20.10 -1.50
C PRO A 399 -7.18 -20.09 -2.75
N ARG A 400 -8.47 -19.78 -2.59
CA ARG A 400 -9.42 -19.57 -3.68
C ARG A 400 -9.56 -18.07 -3.95
N PHE A 401 -9.03 -17.63 -5.07
CA PHE A 401 -9.09 -16.23 -5.50
C PHE A 401 -10.19 -16.00 -6.52
N ALA A 402 -10.68 -14.76 -6.59
CA ALA A 402 -11.71 -14.32 -7.52
C ALA A 402 -11.30 -14.54 -8.98
N LYS A 403 -12.25 -15.02 -9.79
CA LYS A 403 -12.09 -15.22 -11.25
C LYS A 403 -13.11 -14.35 -11.97
N LEU A 404 -12.77 -13.08 -12.18
CA LEU A 404 -13.64 -12.13 -12.87
C LEU A 404 -13.78 -12.48 -14.36
N ARG A 405 -14.99 -12.32 -14.92
CA ARG A 405 -15.31 -12.52 -16.35
C ARG A 405 -14.70 -11.43 -17.22
N LYS A 406 -14.54 -10.22 -16.68
CA LYS A 406 -13.98 -9.04 -17.36
C LYS A 406 -14.65 -8.75 -18.69
N VAL A 407 -15.99 -8.74 -18.68
CA VAL A 407 -16.79 -8.48 -19.88
C VAL A 407 -16.57 -7.04 -20.34
N PRO A 408 -16.10 -6.82 -21.59
CA PRO A 408 -15.87 -5.48 -22.10
C PRO A 408 -17.15 -4.64 -22.12
N ALA A 409 -17.04 -3.42 -21.58
CA ALA A 409 -18.12 -2.43 -21.62
C ALA A 409 -18.16 -1.77 -23.00
N LYS A 410 -19.36 -1.66 -23.60
CA LYS A 410 -19.58 -0.90 -24.83
C LYS A 410 -20.18 0.46 -24.49
N PRO A 411 -19.87 1.52 -25.26
CA PRO A 411 -20.61 2.78 -25.16
C PRO A 411 -22.11 2.56 -25.33
N GLU A 412 -22.94 3.36 -24.70
CA GLU A 412 -24.36 3.38 -25.00
C GLU A 412 -24.58 3.88 -26.43
N GLN A 413 -25.31 3.13 -27.22
CA GLN A 413 -25.80 3.63 -28.52
C GLN A 413 -26.86 4.69 -28.19
N ARG A 414 -26.52 5.95 -28.39
CA ARG A 414 -27.49 7.06 -28.34
C ARG A 414 -28.32 7.11 -29.61
#